data_2686ed43cefd2b2abd27353dcb165333
#
_entry.id   2686ed43cefd2b2abd27353dcb165333
#
_cell.length_a   1.000
_cell.length_b   1.000
_cell.length_c   1.000
_cell.angle_alpha   90.00
_cell.angle_beta   90.00
_cell.angle_gamma   90.00
#
_symmetry.space_group_name_H-M   'P 1'
#
loop_
_entity.id
_entity.type
_entity.pdbx_description
1 polymer ?
#
loop_
_entity_poly.entity_id
_entity_poly.type
_entity_poly.pdbx_seq_one_letter_code
_entity_poly.pdbx_strand_id
1 'polypeptide(L)'
;MPDTVSKTAMPDSTRPARLNFALMLPLLLAAQPVATDSYLPALPEIAATLGSASVSLTVFALIFGVGQLPMGSLSDRFGRRPVLLTGLALYALSALAAALASTAAMLVAARAMQGLAMAAILVCARATVRDRYSAGDGPYVMARGFMGMGMMAFLAPILGAYVAQQAGWRWVLAGMSVYALGLLVMCWYGFEESFARSAPSRDSNREVREILGNAPFRVWTLLAASTYTGMFCFLLLSPAIYIGQLGISPQRYGWIPAGGTLVYVLSTFGCRVLLRRQSMLRTVRQGATLSLCGAMIQALGCALLPGSIWPLLVGHGVYCLGHGIHQPCGQAGAVSGLPHLAGRAVSWSGFIMMFFAFSVGQTAAGFADPRYQSGAWPMVVPMLVVGVTLVTIAYAWLPKVIHATLVAR
;
A
#
# COMPACT_ATOMS: atom_id res chain seq x y z
N MET A 1 62.63 -9.60 -19.19
CA MET A 1 61.28 -10.12 -18.89
C MET A 1 60.32 -8.98 -19.08
N PRO A 2 59.42 -9.00 -20.05
CA PRO A 2 58.63 -7.84 -20.43
C PRO A 2 57.34 -7.74 -19.61
N ASP A 3 57.07 -6.48 -19.28
CA ASP A 3 55.88 -5.97 -18.61
C ASP A 3 54.59 -6.28 -19.36
N THR A 4 53.63 -6.91 -18.70
CA THR A 4 52.25 -7.01 -19.17
C THR A 4 51.48 -5.79 -18.76
N VAL A 5 51.42 -4.81 -19.66
CA VAL A 5 50.53 -3.64 -19.57
C VAL A 5 49.07 -4.11 -19.65
N SER A 6 48.39 -4.07 -18.54
CA SER A 6 46.95 -4.21 -18.47
C SER A 6 46.28 -3.13 -19.31
N LYS A 7 45.64 -3.51 -20.42
CA LYS A 7 44.74 -2.62 -21.19
C LYS A 7 43.51 -2.32 -20.35
N THR A 8 43.51 -1.17 -19.70
CA THR A 8 42.29 -0.54 -19.20
C THR A 8 41.40 -0.22 -20.39
N ALA A 9 40.30 -0.98 -20.53
CA ALA A 9 39.28 -0.72 -21.53
C ALA A 9 38.68 0.67 -21.26
N MET A 10 38.82 1.58 -22.23
CA MET A 10 38.14 2.89 -22.20
C MET A 10 36.63 2.66 -22.10
N PRO A 11 35.88 3.46 -21.31
CA PRO A 11 34.43 3.35 -21.26
C PRO A 11 33.86 3.76 -22.63
N ASP A 12 33.04 2.89 -23.19
CA ASP A 12 32.32 3.08 -24.46
C ASP A 12 31.37 4.28 -24.33
N SER A 13 31.77 5.43 -24.89
CA SER A 13 31.07 6.72 -24.81
C SER A 13 29.77 6.78 -25.65
N THR A 14 29.37 5.69 -26.28
CA THR A 14 28.20 5.65 -27.18
C THR A 14 26.92 5.14 -26.51
N ARG A 15 26.96 4.72 -25.21
CA ARG A 15 25.76 4.31 -24.49
C ARG A 15 25.06 5.53 -23.90
N PRO A 16 23.76 5.78 -24.22
CA PRO A 16 23.02 6.87 -23.61
C PRO A 16 23.09 6.75 -22.07
N ALA A 17 23.24 7.89 -21.41
CA ALA A 17 23.36 7.98 -19.95
C ALA A 17 22.18 7.21 -19.31
N ARG A 18 22.47 6.02 -18.76
CA ARG A 18 21.46 5.12 -18.19
C ARG A 18 20.92 5.76 -16.93
N LEU A 19 19.60 5.91 -16.85
CA LEU A 19 18.92 6.42 -15.68
C LEU A 19 19.27 5.57 -14.46
N ASN A 20 19.77 6.20 -13.41
CA ASN A 20 20.08 5.52 -12.16
C ASN A 20 18.78 4.94 -11.57
N PHE A 21 18.76 3.63 -11.27
CA PHE A 21 17.59 2.95 -10.70
C PHE A 21 17.06 3.64 -9.42
N ALA A 22 17.95 4.26 -8.64
CA ALA A 22 17.53 5.03 -7.46
C ALA A 22 16.62 6.23 -7.79
N LEU A 23 16.62 6.73 -9.03
CA LEU A 23 15.70 7.75 -9.51
C LEU A 23 14.40 7.16 -10.07
N MET A 24 14.44 5.92 -10.56
CA MET A 24 13.27 5.23 -11.10
C MET A 24 12.40 4.66 -9.96
N LEU A 25 13.00 4.21 -8.86
CA LEU A 25 12.32 3.56 -7.74
C LEU A 25 11.18 4.41 -7.12
N PRO A 26 11.35 5.73 -6.85
CA PRO A 26 10.26 6.58 -6.37
C PRO A 26 9.03 6.56 -7.28
N LEU A 27 9.22 6.61 -8.58
CA LEU A 27 8.14 6.59 -9.56
C LEU A 27 7.48 5.21 -9.65
N LEU A 28 8.25 4.12 -9.61
CA LEU A 28 7.70 2.76 -9.59
C LEU A 28 6.84 2.50 -8.34
N LEU A 29 7.30 2.93 -7.16
CA LEU A 29 6.52 2.79 -5.94
C LEU A 29 5.31 3.73 -5.91
N ALA A 30 5.40 4.89 -6.53
CA ALA A 30 4.30 5.84 -6.67
C ALA A 30 3.14 5.32 -7.54
N ALA A 31 3.35 4.29 -8.35
CA ALA A 31 2.29 3.66 -9.14
C ALA A 31 1.12 3.14 -8.26
N GLN A 32 1.40 2.74 -7.00
CA GLN A 32 0.36 2.26 -6.09
C GLN A 32 -0.61 3.39 -5.68
N PRO A 33 -0.20 4.52 -5.08
CA PRO A 33 -1.13 5.60 -4.77
C PRO A 33 -1.76 6.23 -6.03
N VAL A 34 -1.09 6.22 -7.18
CA VAL A 34 -1.74 6.60 -8.45
C VAL A 34 -2.92 5.67 -8.74
N ALA A 35 -2.78 4.34 -8.55
CA ALA A 35 -3.85 3.37 -8.80
C ALA A 35 -5.00 3.45 -7.78
N THR A 36 -4.72 3.82 -6.53
CA THR A 36 -5.70 3.78 -5.44
C THR A 36 -6.24 5.16 -5.11
N ASP A 37 -5.37 6.11 -4.84
CA ASP A 37 -5.76 7.37 -4.19
C ASP A 37 -6.32 8.38 -5.19
N SER A 38 -5.83 8.40 -6.45
CA SER A 38 -6.44 9.24 -7.49
C SER A 38 -7.83 8.74 -7.93
N TYR A 39 -8.13 7.46 -7.66
CA TYR A 39 -9.41 6.84 -7.98
C TYR A 39 -10.53 7.20 -6.99
N LEU A 40 -10.20 7.51 -5.73
CA LEU A 40 -11.17 7.72 -4.66
C LEU A 40 -12.21 8.81 -4.96
N PRO A 41 -11.82 10.02 -5.42
CA PRO A 41 -12.79 11.08 -5.71
C PRO A 41 -13.76 10.75 -6.85
N ALA A 42 -13.39 9.80 -7.72
CA ALA A 42 -14.20 9.36 -8.85
C ALA A 42 -15.24 8.28 -8.48
N LEU A 43 -15.10 7.62 -7.32
CA LEU A 43 -15.95 6.50 -6.91
C LEU A 43 -17.46 6.81 -6.92
N PRO A 44 -17.94 7.96 -6.42
CA PRO A 44 -19.37 8.28 -6.45
C PRO A 44 -19.93 8.42 -7.88
N GLU A 45 -19.17 9.04 -8.79
CA GLU A 45 -19.57 9.18 -10.21
C GLU A 45 -19.62 7.81 -10.90
N ILE A 46 -18.63 6.94 -10.62
CA ILE A 46 -18.61 5.55 -11.11
C ILE A 46 -19.81 4.77 -10.58
N ALA A 47 -20.15 4.91 -9.30
CA ALA A 47 -21.31 4.26 -8.69
C ALA A 47 -22.61 4.71 -9.35
N ALA A 48 -22.75 6.00 -9.66
CA ALA A 48 -23.91 6.54 -10.35
C ALA A 48 -24.04 6.06 -11.80
N THR A 49 -22.89 5.83 -12.48
CA THR A 49 -22.88 5.44 -13.91
C THR A 49 -22.94 3.93 -14.14
N LEU A 50 -22.29 3.14 -13.29
CA LEU A 50 -22.12 1.69 -13.46
C LEU A 50 -22.75 0.85 -12.34
N GLY A 51 -23.31 1.46 -11.30
CA GLY A 51 -24.05 0.81 -10.23
C GLY A 51 -23.21 0.31 -9.04
N SER A 52 -21.94 -0.06 -9.21
CA SER A 52 -21.10 -0.55 -8.09
C SER A 52 -19.63 -0.21 -8.30
N ALA A 53 -19.12 0.72 -7.49
CA ALA A 53 -17.74 1.18 -7.57
C ALA A 53 -16.82 0.54 -6.50
N SER A 54 -17.34 0.28 -5.30
CA SER A 54 -16.56 -0.21 -4.15
C SER A 54 -15.88 -1.54 -4.43
N VAL A 55 -16.59 -2.47 -5.11
CA VAL A 55 -16.05 -3.80 -5.49
C VAL A 55 -14.80 -3.67 -6.36
N SER A 56 -14.73 -2.66 -7.23
CA SER A 56 -13.59 -2.47 -8.13
C SER A 56 -12.31 -2.14 -7.38
N LEU A 57 -12.38 -1.35 -6.30
CA LEU A 57 -11.23 -1.02 -5.45
C LEU A 57 -10.84 -2.19 -4.54
N THR A 58 -11.81 -2.88 -3.97
CA THR A 58 -11.53 -4.02 -3.07
C THR A 58 -10.95 -5.21 -3.83
N VAL A 59 -11.46 -5.51 -5.04
CA VAL A 59 -10.89 -6.56 -5.91
C VAL A 59 -9.47 -6.21 -6.35
N PHE A 60 -9.20 -4.96 -6.72
CA PHE A 60 -7.83 -4.52 -6.98
C PHE A 60 -6.91 -4.84 -5.80
N ALA A 61 -7.29 -4.47 -4.56
CA ALA A 61 -6.50 -4.71 -3.37
C ALA A 61 -6.29 -6.21 -3.10
N LEU A 62 -7.34 -7.04 -3.25
CA LEU A 62 -7.27 -8.48 -3.07
C LEU A 62 -6.29 -9.12 -4.08
N ILE A 63 -6.47 -8.83 -5.36
CA ILE A 63 -5.65 -9.43 -6.43
C ILE A 63 -4.21 -8.90 -6.37
N PHE A 64 -4.01 -7.65 -5.96
CA PHE A 64 -2.68 -7.12 -5.66
C PHE A 64 -2.00 -7.91 -4.51
N GLY A 65 -2.74 -8.22 -3.44
CA GLY A 65 -2.24 -9.03 -2.34
C GLY A 65 -1.89 -10.46 -2.76
N VAL A 66 -2.83 -11.15 -3.42
CA VAL A 66 -2.64 -12.52 -3.94
C VAL A 66 -1.48 -12.58 -4.93
N GLY A 67 -1.39 -11.60 -5.83
CA GLY A 67 -0.34 -11.52 -6.83
C GLY A 67 1.07 -11.39 -6.25
N GLN A 68 1.24 -10.79 -5.07
CA GLN A 68 2.56 -10.68 -4.45
C GLN A 68 3.20 -12.05 -4.16
N LEU A 69 2.40 -13.09 -3.92
CA LEU A 69 2.90 -14.42 -3.58
C LEU A 69 3.65 -15.09 -4.76
N PRO A 70 3.06 -15.19 -5.99
CA PRO A 70 3.74 -15.81 -7.12
C PRO A 70 4.77 -14.88 -7.79
N MET A 71 4.60 -13.55 -7.72
CA MET A 71 5.47 -12.61 -8.47
C MET A 71 6.93 -12.64 -8.01
N GLY A 72 7.19 -12.94 -6.74
CA GLY A 72 8.54 -13.20 -6.26
C GLY A 72 9.22 -14.34 -7.02
N SER A 73 8.59 -15.50 -7.03
CA SER A 73 9.09 -16.70 -7.73
C SER A 73 9.16 -16.52 -9.24
N LEU A 74 8.17 -15.85 -9.85
CA LEU A 74 8.19 -15.55 -11.28
C LEU A 74 9.38 -14.65 -11.64
N SER A 75 9.62 -13.61 -10.88
CA SER A 75 10.73 -12.69 -11.12
C SER A 75 12.09 -13.31 -10.83
N ASP A 76 12.16 -14.31 -9.93
CA ASP A 76 13.36 -15.12 -9.70
C ASP A 76 13.61 -16.12 -10.84
N ARG A 77 12.57 -16.56 -11.53
CA ARG A 77 12.68 -17.53 -12.64
C ARG A 77 12.96 -16.86 -13.98
N PHE A 78 12.22 -15.80 -14.30
CA PHE A 78 12.24 -15.16 -15.62
C PHE A 78 13.14 -13.92 -15.66
N GLY A 79 13.60 -13.41 -14.53
CA GLY A 79 14.35 -12.17 -14.40
C GLY A 79 13.46 -10.99 -13.97
N ARG A 80 14.08 -9.98 -13.38
CA ARG A 80 13.36 -8.79 -12.87
C ARG A 80 12.82 -7.94 -14.00
N ARG A 81 13.63 -7.72 -15.05
CA ARG A 81 13.27 -6.85 -16.16
C ARG A 81 12.08 -7.34 -16.97
N PRO A 82 11.99 -8.59 -17.45
CA PRO A 82 10.82 -9.08 -18.19
C PRO A 82 9.54 -8.99 -17.37
N VAL A 83 9.57 -9.40 -16.08
CA VAL A 83 8.39 -9.39 -15.22
C VAL A 83 7.94 -7.95 -14.90
N LEU A 84 8.87 -7.01 -14.70
CA LEU A 84 8.55 -5.60 -14.52
C LEU A 84 7.90 -4.98 -15.77
N LEU A 85 8.50 -5.20 -16.95
CA LEU A 85 7.99 -4.63 -18.21
C LEU A 85 6.62 -5.22 -18.58
N THR A 86 6.41 -6.51 -18.41
CA THR A 86 5.09 -7.13 -18.61
C THR A 86 4.07 -6.63 -17.60
N GLY A 87 4.47 -6.43 -16.33
CA GLY A 87 3.64 -5.81 -15.32
C GLY A 87 3.22 -4.38 -15.70
N LEU A 88 4.15 -3.54 -16.15
CA LEU A 88 3.85 -2.17 -16.57
C LEU A 88 2.95 -2.12 -17.82
N ALA A 89 3.20 -3.00 -18.81
CA ALA A 89 2.34 -3.10 -19.98
C ALA A 89 0.91 -3.56 -19.60
N LEU A 90 0.80 -4.59 -18.74
CA LEU A 90 -0.49 -5.06 -18.25
C LEU A 90 -1.22 -3.98 -17.45
N TYR A 91 -0.49 -3.20 -16.62
CA TYR A 91 -1.08 -2.08 -15.88
C TYR A 91 -1.64 -1.02 -16.85
N ALA A 92 -0.88 -0.61 -17.86
CA ALA A 92 -1.33 0.38 -18.84
C ALA A 92 -2.57 -0.10 -19.59
N LEU A 93 -2.56 -1.34 -20.10
CA LEU A 93 -3.67 -1.92 -20.83
C LEU A 93 -4.93 -2.08 -19.94
N SER A 94 -4.76 -2.56 -18.71
CA SER A 94 -5.89 -2.72 -17.79
C SER A 94 -6.45 -1.38 -17.30
N ALA A 95 -5.62 -0.35 -17.12
CA ALA A 95 -6.09 0.99 -16.81
C ALA A 95 -6.89 1.61 -17.97
N LEU A 96 -6.43 1.41 -19.21
CA LEU A 96 -7.17 1.82 -20.40
C LEU A 96 -8.51 1.04 -20.55
N ALA A 97 -8.48 -0.26 -20.34
CA ALA A 97 -9.71 -1.08 -20.35
C ALA A 97 -10.70 -0.64 -19.27
N ALA A 98 -10.21 -0.25 -18.08
CA ALA A 98 -11.03 0.31 -17.01
C ALA A 98 -11.64 1.67 -17.42
N ALA A 99 -10.88 2.54 -18.11
CA ALA A 99 -11.39 3.82 -18.61
C ALA A 99 -12.50 3.65 -19.67
N LEU A 100 -12.40 2.59 -20.47
CA LEU A 100 -13.38 2.26 -21.52
C LEU A 100 -14.53 1.37 -21.02
N ALA A 101 -14.57 1.04 -19.73
CA ALA A 101 -15.59 0.16 -19.18
C ALA A 101 -17.01 0.72 -19.37
N SER A 102 -17.90 -0.10 -19.95
CA SER A 102 -19.33 0.18 -20.11
C SER A 102 -20.20 -0.52 -19.07
N THR A 103 -19.64 -1.48 -18.34
CA THR A 103 -20.34 -2.23 -17.29
C THR A 103 -19.48 -2.34 -16.02
N ALA A 104 -20.11 -2.51 -14.87
CA ALA A 104 -19.42 -2.73 -13.60
C ALA A 104 -18.51 -3.98 -13.65
N ALA A 105 -18.98 -5.06 -14.30
CA ALA A 105 -18.20 -6.30 -14.46
C ALA A 105 -16.90 -6.08 -15.24
N MET A 106 -16.95 -5.30 -16.33
CA MET A 106 -15.77 -4.93 -17.12
C MET A 106 -14.78 -4.09 -16.29
N LEU A 107 -15.28 -3.11 -15.53
CA LEU A 107 -14.46 -2.31 -14.63
C LEU A 107 -13.78 -3.18 -13.57
N VAL A 108 -14.54 -4.06 -12.91
CA VAL A 108 -14.01 -4.97 -11.86
C VAL A 108 -12.94 -5.90 -12.43
N ALA A 109 -13.17 -6.50 -13.61
CA ALA A 109 -12.19 -7.36 -14.28
C ALA A 109 -10.90 -6.60 -14.62
N ALA A 110 -11.03 -5.39 -15.18
CA ALA A 110 -9.90 -4.53 -15.50
C ALA A 110 -9.10 -4.13 -14.24
N ARG A 111 -9.80 -3.80 -13.15
CA ARG A 111 -9.18 -3.50 -11.84
C ARG A 111 -8.49 -4.71 -11.22
N ALA A 112 -9.03 -5.93 -11.39
CA ALA A 112 -8.37 -7.16 -10.98
C ALA A 112 -7.02 -7.35 -11.71
N MET A 113 -7.02 -7.19 -13.04
CA MET A 113 -5.81 -7.28 -13.86
C MET A 113 -4.79 -6.19 -13.49
N GLN A 114 -5.25 -4.98 -13.18
CA GLN A 114 -4.40 -3.88 -12.71
C GLN A 114 -3.79 -4.19 -11.34
N GLY A 115 -4.52 -4.86 -10.43
CA GLY A 115 -3.99 -5.34 -9.15
C GLY A 115 -2.87 -6.37 -9.33
N LEU A 116 -3.04 -7.34 -10.25
CA LEU A 116 -2.01 -8.32 -10.59
C LEU A 116 -0.75 -7.65 -11.16
N ALA A 117 -0.93 -6.71 -12.08
CA ALA A 117 0.14 -5.91 -12.66
C ALA A 117 0.91 -5.12 -11.60
N MET A 118 0.19 -4.50 -10.66
CA MET A 118 0.79 -3.77 -9.54
C MET A 118 1.65 -4.67 -8.65
N ALA A 119 1.24 -5.92 -8.41
CA ALA A 119 2.04 -6.90 -7.66
C ALA A 119 3.39 -7.16 -8.34
N ALA A 120 3.41 -7.33 -9.68
CA ALA A 120 4.64 -7.51 -10.45
C ALA A 120 5.57 -6.29 -10.32
N ILE A 121 5.02 -5.08 -10.49
CA ILE A 121 5.78 -3.82 -10.43
C ILE A 121 6.45 -3.67 -9.06
N LEU A 122 5.68 -3.79 -7.97
CA LEU A 122 6.19 -3.55 -6.63
C LEU A 122 7.16 -4.63 -6.14
N VAL A 123 6.89 -5.90 -6.46
CA VAL A 123 7.79 -6.99 -6.10
C VAL A 123 9.12 -6.85 -6.82
N CYS A 124 9.11 -6.60 -8.15
CA CYS A 124 10.35 -6.40 -8.92
C CYS A 124 11.13 -5.15 -8.45
N ALA A 125 10.45 -4.03 -8.18
CA ALA A 125 11.09 -2.81 -7.70
C ALA A 125 11.83 -3.04 -6.37
N ARG A 126 11.18 -3.68 -5.40
CA ARG A 126 11.78 -4.01 -4.09
C ARG A 126 12.90 -5.06 -4.19
N ALA A 127 12.72 -6.08 -5.03
CA ALA A 127 13.73 -7.10 -5.26
C ALA A 127 14.99 -6.51 -5.90
N THR A 128 14.85 -5.61 -6.86
CA THR A 128 15.98 -4.93 -7.52
C THR A 128 16.82 -4.10 -6.54
N VAL A 129 16.21 -3.47 -5.53
CA VAL A 129 16.98 -2.79 -4.46
C VAL A 129 17.87 -3.79 -3.73
N ARG A 130 17.32 -4.93 -3.36
CA ARG A 130 18.08 -6.00 -2.67
C ARG A 130 19.21 -6.59 -3.55
N ASP A 131 18.95 -6.69 -4.85
CA ASP A 131 19.89 -7.30 -5.80
C ASP A 131 21.05 -6.36 -6.17
N ARG A 132 20.83 -5.03 -6.15
CA ARG A 132 21.82 -4.03 -6.62
C ARG A 132 22.55 -3.27 -5.53
N TYR A 133 21.99 -3.20 -4.34
CA TYR A 133 22.54 -2.37 -3.26
C TYR A 133 22.96 -3.21 -2.07
N SER A 134 24.03 -2.77 -1.40
CA SER A 134 24.53 -3.42 -0.19
C SER A 134 23.49 -3.35 0.95
N ALA A 135 23.69 -4.17 1.99
CA ALA A 135 22.85 -4.13 3.20
C ALA A 135 22.87 -2.75 3.89
N GLY A 136 23.93 -1.94 3.69
CA GLY A 136 24.02 -0.57 4.19
C GLY A 136 23.26 0.45 3.32
N ASP A 137 23.40 0.35 1.99
CA ASP A 137 22.83 1.34 1.04
C ASP A 137 21.38 1.07 0.68
N GLY A 138 20.98 -0.20 0.65
CA GLY A 138 19.62 -0.61 0.28
C GLY A 138 18.51 0.09 1.06
N PRO A 139 18.58 0.19 2.40
CA PRO A 139 17.60 0.93 3.19
C PRO A 139 17.52 2.42 2.83
N TYR A 140 18.65 3.06 2.49
CA TYR A 140 18.67 4.47 2.08
C TYR A 140 17.97 4.67 0.73
N VAL A 141 18.26 3.81 -0.25
CA VAL A 141 17.59 3.83 -1.57
C VAL A 141 16.10 3.56 -1.43
N MET A 142 15.71 2.59 -0.60
CA MET A 142 14.31 2.28 -0.33
C MET A 142 13.58 3.46 0.34
N ALA A 143 14.24 4.15 1.27
CA ALA A 143 13.67 5.34 1.92
C ALA A 143 13.38 6.46 0.90
N ARG A 144 14.25 6.66 -0.10
CA ARG A 144 13.99 7.60 -1.22
C ARG A 144 12.78 7.14 -2.05
N GLY A 145 12.68 5.84 -2.31
CA GLY A 145 11.52 5.26 -2.98
C GLY A 145 10.21 5.54 -2.23
N PHE A 146 10.19 5.31 -0.93
CA PHE A 146 9.03 5.60 -0.09
C PHE A 146 8.71 7.10 0.03
N MET A 147 9.70 7.98 -0.04
CA MET A 147 9.46 9.43 -0.13
C MET A 147 8.65 9.79 -1.39
N GLY A 148 9.04 9.26 -2.56
CA GLY A 148 8.29 9.49 -3.80
C GLY A 148 6.87 8.91 -3.74
N MET A 149 6.72 7.71 -3.19
CA MET A 149 5.41 7.10 -2.94
C MET A 149 4.54 7.98 -2.02
N GLY A 150 5.09 8.47 -0.90
CA GLY A 150 4.37 9.34 0.04
C GLY A 150 3.98 10.68 -0.57
N MET A 151 4.86 11.30 -1.38
CA MET A 151 4.54 12.51 -2.11
C MET A 151 3.39 12.29 -3.12
N MET A 152 3.42 11.17 -3.82
CA MET A 152 2.34 10.83 -4.75
C MET A 152 1.04 10.49 -4.01
N ALA A 153 1.09 9.80 -2.87
CA ALA A 153 -0.07 9.53 -2.04
C ALA A 153 -0.73 10.84 -1.50
N PHE A 154 0.05 11.90 -1.32
CA PHE A 154 -0.48 13.23 -1.03
C PHE A 154 -1.10 13.89 -2.26
N LEU A 155 -0.45 13.83 -3.42
CA LEU A 155 -0.88 14.53 -4.64
C LEU A 155 -1.99 13.78 -5.39
N ALA A 156 -1.99 12.45 -5.39
CA ALA A 156 -2.89 11.65 -6.20
C ALA A 156 -4.39 11.92 -5.95
N PRO A 157 -4.88 12.02 -4.71
CA PRO A 157 -6.31 12.30 -4.50
C PRO A 157 -6.70 13.74 -4.95
N ILE A 158 -5.78 14.70 -4.85
CA ILE A 158 -6.01 16.08 -5.31
C ILE A 158 -6.10 16.13 -6.84
N LEU A 159 -5.12 15.50 -7.51
CA LEU A 159 -5.09 15.43 -8.98
C LEU A 159 -6.26 14.61 -9.51
N GLY A 160 -6.56 13.47 -8.88
CA GLY A 160 -7.70 12.64 -9.23
C GLY A 160 -9.04 13.39 -9.09
N ALA A 161 -9.22 14.16 -8.02
CA ALA A 161 -10.39 14.98 -7.81
C ALA A 161 -10.54 16.08 -8.87
N TYR A 162 -9.43 16.74 -9.22
CA TYR A 162 -9.42 17.76 -10.26
C TYR A 162 -9.80 17.18 -11.62
N VAL A 163 -9.17 16.08 -12.02
CA VAL A 163 -9.45 15.42 -13.30
C VAL A 163 -10.88 14.87 -13.34
N ALA A 164 -11.34 14.22 -12.27
CA ALA A 164 -12.71 13.69 -12.21
C ALA A 164 -13.75 14.79 -12.40
N GLN A 165 -13.55 15.95 -11.79
CA GLN A 165 -14.51 17.06 -11.90
C GLN A 165 -14.49 17.74 -13.26
N GLN A 166 -13.32 17.89 -13.91
CA GLN A 166 -13.19 18.60 -15.17
C GLN A 166 -13.53 17.73 -16.39
N ALA A 167 -13.17 16.43 -16.32
CA ALA A 167 -13.24 15.55 -17.48
C ALA A 167 -13.99 14.23 -17.20
N GLY A 168 -14.33 13.95 -15.94
CA GLY A 168 -15.01 12.73 -15.52
C GLY A 168 -14.06 11.59 -15.15
N TRP A 169 -14.63 10.57 -14.52
CA TRP A 169 -13.88 9.45 -13.94
C TRP A 169 -13.06 8.63 -14.97
N ARG A 170 -13.52 8.58 -16.23
CA ARG A 170 -12.80 7.86 -17.30
C ARG A 170 -11.41 8.43 -17.54
N TRP A 171 -11.27 9.74 -17.47
CA TRP A 171 -9.99 10.41 -17.68
C TRP A 171 -9.01 10.20 -16.51
N VAL A 172 -9.52 9.96 -15.29
CA VAL A 172 -8.66 9.55 -14.17
C VAL A 172 -7.98 8.21 -14.48
N LEU A 173 -8.73 7.23 -14.97
CA LEU A 173 -8.21 5.92 -15.34
C LEU A 173 -7.32 5.97 -16.60
N ALA A 174 -7.68 6.79 -17.58
CA ALA A 174 -6.81 7.04 -18.73
C ALA A 174 -5.48 7.68 -18.31
N GLY A 175 -5.49 8.61 -17.36
CA GLY A 175 -4.28 9.20 -16.77
C GLY A 175 -3.38 8.15 -16.10
N MET A 176 -3.96 7.15 -15.42
CA MET A 176 -3.19 6.02 -14.88
C MET A 176 -2.53 5.20 -15.99
N SER A 177 -3.21 5.01 -17.13
CA SER A 177 -2.64 4.32 -18.29
C SER A 177 -1.45 5.09 -18.86
N VAL A 178 -1.59 6.41 -19.03
CA VAL A 178 -0.51 7.28 -19.51
C VAL A 178 0.69 7.25 -18.55
N TYR A 179 0.44 7.29 -17.24
CA TYR A 179 1.48 7.15 -16.23
C TYR A 179 2.24 5.82 -16.36
N ALA A 180 1.52 4.71 -16.50
CA ALA A 180 2.12 3.39 -16.66
C ALA A 180 2.91 3.25 -17.97
N LEU A 181 2.42 3.83 -19.07
CA LEU A 181 3.15 3.89 -20.34
C LEU A 181 4.44 4.70 -20.20
N GLY A 182 4.41 5.83 -19.51
CA GLY A 182 5.62 6.60 -19.19
C GLY A 182 6.64 5.79 -18.40
N LEU A 183 6.20 5.03 -17.38
CA LEU A 183 7.04 4.11 -16.62
C LEU A 183 7.57 2.97 -17.50
N LEU A 184 6.73 2.41 -18.37
CA LEU A 184 7.12 1.34 -19.30
C LEU A 184 8.24 1.81 -20.23
N VAL A 185 8.08 2.98 -20.84
CA VAL A 185 9.11 3.57 -21.72
C VAL A 185 10.39 3.85 -20.93
N MET A 186 10.27 4.47 -19.75
CA MET A 186 11.41 4.74 -18.88
C MET A 186 12.17 3.46 -18.52
N CYS A 187 11.45 2.39 -18.13
CA CYS A 187 12.04 1.11 -17.76
C CYS A 187 12.58 0.35 -18.98
N TRP A 188 11.94 0.46 -20.14
CA TRP A 188 12.41 -0.18 -21.36
C TRP A 188 13.83 0.26 -21.73
N TYR A 189 14.10 1.55 -21.65
CA TYR A 189 15.41 2.11 -21.99
C TYR A 189 16.40 2.14 -20.82
N GLY A 190 15.92 2.33 -19.58
CA GLY A 190 16.79 2.61 -18.43
C GLY A 190 16.95 1.44 -17.44
N PHE A 191 16.03 0.45 -17.44
CA PHE A 191 16.09 -0.63 -16.46
C PHE A 191 16.94 -1.81 -16.98
N GLU A 192 17.99 -2.12 -16.26
CA GLU A 192 18.85 -3.28 -16.53
C GLU A 192 18.39 -4.50 -15.73
N GLU A 193 18.66 -5.70 -16.26
CA GLU A 193 18.46 -6.92 -15.50
C GLU A 193 19.41 -6.95 -14.28
N SER A 194 18.84 -7.18 -13.11
CA SER A 194 19.59 -7.20 -11.85
C SER A 194 19.73 -8.59 -11.26
N PHE A 195 19.05 -9.57 -11.86
CA PHE A 195 18.97 -10.90 -11.30
C PHE A 195 20.15 -11.78 -11.73
N ALA A 196 20.98 -12.19 -10.76
CA ALA A 196 21.88 -13.32 -10.91
C ALA A 196 21.10 -14.60 -10.56
N ARG A 197 20.95 -15.52 -11.51
CA ARG A 197 20.21 -16.79 -11.33
C ARG A 197 20.62 -17.49 -10.04
N SER A 198 19.77 -17.47 -9.04
CA SER A 198 19.91 -18.28 -7.84
C SER A 198 19.21 -19.63 -8.05
N ALA A 199 19.74 -20.69 -7.47
CA ALA A 199 19.11 -22.00 -7.51
C ALA A 199 17.70 -21.92 -6.88
N PRO A 200 16.67 -22.54 -7.49
CA PRO A 200 15.32 -22.53 -6.96
C PRO A 200 15.31 -23.14 -5.55
N SER A 201 14.64 -22.49 -4.61
CA SER A 201 14.43 -23.01 -3.27
C SER A 201 13.74 -24.38 -3.34
N ARG A 202 14.35 -25.39 -2.73
CA ARG A 202 13.91 -26.79 -2.86
C ARG A 202 12.65 -27.15 -2.08
N ASP A 203 12.19 -26.34 -1.10
CA ASP A 203 11.03 -26.71 -0.28
C ASP A 203 10.14 -25.51 0.10
N SER A 204 9.35 -25.07 -0.89
CA SER A 204 8.42 -23.94 -0.73
C SER A 204 7.40 -24.16 0.40
N ASN A 205 6.91 -25.39 0.59
CA ASN A 205 5.88 -25.69 1.58
C ASN A 205 6.43 -25.64 3.02
N ARG A 206 7.67 -26.05 3.22
CA ARG A 206 8.34 -25.99 4.52
C ARG A 206 8.54 -24.53 4.94
N GLU A 207 9.02 -23.70 4.04
CA GLU A 207 9.24 -22.28 4.32
C GLU A 207 7.93 -21.52 4.62
N VAL A 208 6.82 -21.85 3.93
CA VAL A 208 5.49 -21.29 4.24
C VAL A 208 5.05 -21.71 5.64
N ARG A 209 5.22 -22.99 6.01
CA ARG A 209 4.90 -23.47 7.37
C ARG A 209 5.74 -22.78 8.43
N GLU A 210 7.02 -22.56 8.16
CA GLU A 210 7.91 -21.84 9.07
C GLU A 210 7.47 -20.40 9.27
N ILE A 211 7.14 -19.66 8.19
CA ILE A 211 6.65 -18.28 8.26
C ILE A 211 5.35 -18.21 9.04
N LEU A 212 4.34 -19.00 8.66
CA LEU A 212 3.03 -18.97 9.29
C LEU A 212 3.02 -19.56 10.70
N GLY A 213 3.95 -20.46 11.02
CA GLY A 213 4.18 -21.02 12.36
C GLY A 213 4.87 -20.05 13.32
N ASN A 214 5.59 -19.03 12.79
CA ASN A 214 6.35 -18.09 13.61
C ASN A 214 5.41 -17.11 14.35
N ALA A 215 5.40 -17.17 15.69
CA ALA A 215 4.51 -16.34 16.51
C ALA A 215 4.80 -14.84 16.39
N PRO A 216 6.07 -14.34 16.41
CA PRO A 216 6.38 -12.96 16.08
C PRO A 216 5.82 -12.50 14.74
N PHE A 217 6.04 -13.28 13.67
CA PHE A 217 5.49 -12.96 12.34
C PHE A 217 3.99 -12.75 12.39
N ARG A 218 3.23 -13.68 13.00
CA ARG A 218 1.77 -13.61 13.07
C ARG A 218 1.27 -12.36 13.79
N VAL A 219 1.82 -12.06 14.97
CA VAL A 219 1.34 -10.96 15.80
C VAL A 219 1.70 -9.60 15.21
N TRP A 220 2.91 -9.44 14.69
CA TRP A 220 3.32 -8.20 14.02
C TRP A 220 2.62 -7.99 12.68
N THR A 221 2.39 -9.06 11.91
CA THR A 221 1.61 -8.99 10.68
C THR A 221 0.16 -8.62 10.97
N LEU A 222 -0.43 -9.17 12.03
CA LEU A 222 -1.80 -8.81 12.43
C LEU A 222 -1.92 -7.35 12.88
N LEU A 223 -0.90 -6.82 13.57
CA LEU A 223 -0.83 -5.38 13.89
C LEU A 223 -0.84 -4.53 12.61
N ALA A 224 0.04 -4.84 11.65
CA ALA A 224 0.13 -4.11 10.39
C ALA A 224 -1.16 -4.27 9.54
N ALA A 225 -1.72 -5.47 9.48
CA ALA A 225 -2.96 -5.75 8.76
C ALA A 225 -4.16 -5.01 9.36
N SER A 226 -4.30 -5.01 10.69
CA SER A 226 -5.40 -4.32 11.38
C SER A 226 -5.34 -2.82 11.12
N THR A 227 -4.20 -2.18 11.35
CA THR A 227 -4.09 -0.73 11.15
C THR A 227 -4.30 -0.32 9.70
N TYR A 228 -3.81 -1.12 8.73
CA TYR A 228 -4.06 -0.88 7.31
C TYR A 228 -5.54 -1.09 6.94
N THR A 229 -6.19 -2.10 7.50
CA THR A 229 -7.63 -2.37 7.27
C THR A 229 -8.49 -1.18 7.68
N GLY A 230 -8.25 -0.57 8.84
CA GLY A 230 -8.98 0.63 9.24
C GLY A 230 -8.75 1.80 8.30
N MET A 231 -7.50 2.03 7.87
CA MET A 231 -7.18 3.04 6.86
C MET A 231 -7.86 2.74 5.52
N PHE A 232 -7.88 1.49 5.09
CA PHE A 232 -8.52 1.06 3.84
C PHE A 232 -10.05 1.23 3.89
N CYS A 233 -10.70 0.92 5.02
CA CYS A 233 -12.14 1.19 5.21
C CYS A 233 -12.45 2.68 5.09
N PHE A 234 -11.61 3.55 5.65
CA PHE A 234 -11.74 4.98 5.44
C PHE A 234 -11.62 5.34 3.95
N LEU A 235 -10.57 4.92 3.28
CA LEU A 235 -10.36 5.21 1.86
C LEU A 235 -11.53 4.71 1.00
N LEU A 236 -12.04 3.52 1.26
CA LEU A 236 -13.12 2.90 0.49
C LEU A 236 -14.46 3.63 0.65
N LEU A 237 -14.80 4.02 1.89
CA LEU A 237 -16.15 4.49 2.24
C LEU A 237 -16.26 6.01 2.33
N SER A 238 -15.16 6.71 2.59
CA SER A 238 -15.17 8.17 2.74
C SER A 238 -15.70 8.93 1.52
N PRO A 239 -15.46 8.52 0.24
CA PRO A 239 -16.05 9.22 -0.89
C PRO A 239 -17.59 9.22 -0.87
N ALA A 240 -18.19 8.07 -0.55
CA ALA A 240 -19.65 7.94 -0.47
C ALA A 240 -20.23 8.79 0.67
N ILE A 241 -19.51 8.91 1.79
CA ILE A 241 -19.94 9.69 2.95
C ILE A 241 -19.72 11.19 2.69
N TYR A 242 -18.50 11.61 2.37
CA TYR A 242 -18.18 13.03 2.26
C TYR A 242 -18.77 13.67 1.00
N ILE A 243 -18.70 13.02 -0.16
CA ILE A 243 -19.24 13.54 -1.41
C ILE A 243 -20.73 13.21 -1.50
N GLY A 244 -21.10 11.93 -1.32
CA GLY A 244 -22.46 11.46 -1.55
C GLY A 244 -23.46 11.92 -0.50
N GLN A 245 -23.11 11.84 0.80
CA GLN A 245 -24.06 12.15 1.89
C GLN A 245 -23.89 13.58 2.43
N LEU A 246 -22.64 14.05 2.62
CA LEU A 246 -22.35 15.38 3.17
C LEU A 246 -22.26 16.49 2.11
N GLY A 247 -22.39 16.15 0.81
CA GLY A 247 -22.44 17.12 -0.29
C GLY A 247 -21.13 17.87 -0.53
N ILE A 248 -19.98 17.34 -0.08
CA ILE A 248 -18.69 17.98 -0.29
C ILE A 248 -18.26 17.77 -1.74
N SER A 249 -17.84 18.83 -2.41
CA SER A 249 -17.36 18.71 -3.79
C SER A 249 -16.15 17.77 -3.90
N PRO A 250 -16.00 17.00 -5.00
CA PRO A 250 -14.88 16.11 -5.21
C PRO A 250 -13.51 16.79 -5.01
N GLN A 251 -13.37 18.06 -5.41
CA GLN A 251 -12.15 18.84 -5.22
C GLN A 251 -11.83 19.07 -3.75
N ARG A 252 -12.81 19.46 -2.93
CA ARG A 252 -12.60 19.61 -1.47
C ARG A 252 -12.34 18.27 -0.81
N TYR A 253 -13.00 17.21 -1.27
CA TYR A 253 -12.76 15.86 -0.79
C TYR A 253 -11.31 15.42 -1.02
N GLY A 254 -10.69 15.72 -2.17
CA GLY A 254 -9.30 15.35 -2.46
C GLY A 254 -8.29 15.80 -1.40
N TRP A 255 -8.57 16.88 -0.68
CA TRP A 255 -7.73 17.36 0.42
C TRP A 255 -7.85 16.52 1.71
N ILE A 256 -8.94 15.74 1.87
CA ILE A 256 -9.18 14.94 3.07
C ILE A 256 -8.17 13.77 3.16
N PRO A 257 -8.11 12.84 2.19
CA PRO A 257 -7.10 11.79 2.21
C PRO A 257 -5.67 12.35 2.08
N ALA A 258 -5.46 13.44 1.34
CA ALA A 258 -4.17 14.11 1.28
C ALA A 258 -3.71 14.60 2.66
N GLY A 259 -4.59 15.26 3.42
CA GLY A 259 -4.32 15.69 4.79
C GLY A 259 -4.01 14.49 5.72
N GLY A 260 -4.77 13.40 5.60
CA GLY A 260 -4.49 12.15 6.32
C GLY A 260 -3.09 11.59 6.01
N THR A 261 -2.71 11.60 4.72
CA THR A 261 -1.36 11.18 4.28
C THR A 261 -0.28 12.06 4.87
N LEU A 262 -0.46 13.38 4.92
CA LEU A 262 0.49 14.30 5.56
C LEU A 262 0.66 13.97 7.04
N VAL A 263 -0.44 13.78 7.77
CA VAL A 263 -0.41 13.39 9.19
C VAL A 263 0.30 12.04 9.38
N TYR A 264 0.03 11.06 8.53
CA TYR A 264 0.71 9.76 8.52
C TYR A 264 2.23 9.91 8.34
N VAL A 265 2.68 10.71 7.37
CA VAL A 265 4.11 10.96 7.11
C VAL A 265 4.76 11.63 8.31
N LEU A 266 4.15 12.67 8.86
CA LEU A 266 4.66 13.36 10.07
C LEU A 266 4.73 12.41 11.27
N SER A 267 3.72 11.56 11.45
CA SER A 267 3.72 10.54 12.51
C SER A 267 4.82 9.51 12.33
N THR A 268 5.14 9.12 11.09
CA THR A 268 6.26 8.20 10.80
C THR A 268 7.61 8.81 11.20
N PHE A 269 7.81 10.12 11.02
CA PHE A 269 8.99 10.82 11.58
C PHE A 269 8.96 10.82 13.10
N GLY A 270 7.80 11.12 13.72
CA GLY A 270 7.62 11.03 15.16
C GLY A 270 7.93 9.64 15.73
N CYS A 271 7.51 8.58 15.02
CA CYS A 271 7.82 7.20 15.38
C CYS A 271 9.34 6.95 15.49
N ARG A 272 10.14 7.46 14.52
CA ARG A 272 11.61 7.34 14.57
C ARG A 272 12.20 8.02 15.82
N VAL A 273 11.68 9.18 16.20
CA VAL A 273 12.12 9.90 17.41
C VAL A 273 11.74 9.12 18.66
N LEU A 274 10.54 8.57 18.72
CA LEU A 274 10.07 7.76 19.84
C LEU A 274 10.93 6.49 20.01
N LEU A 275 11.21 5.78 18.92
CA LEU A 275 12.03 4.55 18.94
C LEU A 275 13.48 4.78 19.38
N ARG A 276 14.00 6.02 19.28
CA ARG A 276 15.32 6.39 19.85
C ARG A 276 15.29 6.62 21.36
N ARG A 277 14.10 6.92 21.91
CA ARG A 277 13.94 7.31 23.33
C ARG A 277 13.27 6.23 24.18
N GLN A 278 12.57 5.28 23.58
CA GLN A 278 11.80 4.27 24.29
C GLN A 278 11.70 2.96 23.52
N SER A 279 11.25 1.90 24.19
CA SER A 279 11.10 0.58 23.56
C SER A 279 10.03 0.58 22.46
N MET A 280 10.19 -0.31 21.47
CA MET A 280 9.23 -0.51 20.40
C MET A 280 7.83 -0.87 20.93
N LEU A 281 7.74 -1.67 21.99
CA LEU A 281 6.48 -2.03 22.62
C LEU A 281 5.75 -0.80 23.19
N ARG A 282 6.48 0.09 23.88
CA ARG A 282 5.89 1.33 24.43
C ARG A 282 5.41 2.25 23.31
N THR A 283 6.19 2.38 22.23
CA THR A 283 5.83 3.16 21.05
C THR A 283 4.56 2.64 20.40
N VAL A 284 4.46 1.31 20.20
CA VAL A 284 3.27 0.67 19.61
C VAL A 284 2.03 0.84 20.49
N ARG A 285 2.17 0.76 21.82
CA ARG A 285 1.07 1.03 22.77
C ARG A 285 0.52 2.43 22.63
N GLN A 286 1.38 3.44 22.52
CA GLN A 286 0.97 4.83 22.28
C GLN A 286 0.21 4.97 20.95
N GLY A 287 0.71 4.33 19.88
CA GLY A 287 0.02 4.27 18.59
C GLY A 287 -1.37 3.64 18.71
N ALA A 288 -1.51 2.51 19.44
CA ALA A 288 -2.78 1.82 19.64
C ALA A 288 -3.81 2.69 20.37
N THR A 289 -3.38 3.39 21.42
CA THR A 289 -4.22 4.36 22.14
C THR A 289 -4.69 5.47 21.19
N LEU A 290 -3.77 6.06 20.40
CA LEU A 290 -4.13 7.09 19.41
C LEU A 290 -5.14 6.58 18.38
N SER A 291 -4.93 5.39 17.81
CA SER A 291 -5.87 4.80 16.84
C SER A 291 -7.25 4.58 17.44
N LEU A 292 -7.33 4.06 18.68
CA LEU A 292 -8.61 3.88 19.37
C LEU A 292 -9.27 5.24 19.67
N CYS A 293 -8.53 6.21 20.20
CA CYS A 293 -9.06 7.56 20.45
C CYS A 293 -9.61 8.19 19.16
N GLY A 294 -8.90 8.09 18.04
CA GLY A 294 -9.36 8.59 16.76
C GLY A 294 -10.68 7.94 16.32
N ALA A 295 -10.77 6.62 16.43
CA ALA A 295 -12.01 5.88 16.11
C ALA A 295 -13.16 6.23 17.07
N MET A 296 -12.88 6.43 18.36
CA MET A 296 -13.89 6.89 19.35
C MET A 296 -14.39 8.29 19.06
N ILE A 297 -13.51 9.23 18.68
CA ILE A 297 -13.91 10.59 18.26
C ILE A 297 -14.89 10.51 17.09
N GLN A 298 -14.62 9.66 16.09
CA GLN A 298 -15.54 9.45 14.96
C GLN A 298 -16.88 8.85 15.42
N ALA A 299 -16.85 7.81 16.27
CA ALA A 299 -18.05 7.15 16.76
C ALA A 299 -18.94 8.08 17.59
N LEU A 300 -18.35 8.81 18.54
CA LEU A 300 -19.06 9.80 19.34
C LEU A 300 -19.59 10.94 18.46
N GLY A 301 -18.81 11.38 17.48
CA GLY A 301 -19.25 12.39 16.53
C GLY A 301 -20.46 11.95 15.69
N CYS A 302 -20.45 10.71 15.21
CA CYS A 302 -21.61 10.14 14.49
C CYS A 302 -22.85 10.06 15.36
N ALA A 303 -22.68 9.75 16.66
CA ALA A 303 -23.79 9.61 17.59
C ALA A 303 -24.35 10.97 18.06
N LEU A 304 -23.49 11.93 18.38
CA LEU A 304 -23.87 13.19 19.02
C LEU A 304 -24.05 14.36 18.04
N LEU A 305 -23.37 14.33 16.91
CA LEU A 305 -23.34 15.40 15.90
C LEU A 305 -23.56 14.82 14.49
N PRO A 306 -24.70 14.16 14.24
CA PRO A 306 -24.96 13.54 12.94
C PRO A 306 -24.92 14.61 11.85
N GLY A 307 -24.20 14.30 10.74
CA GLY A 307 -24.01 15.24 9.62
C GLY A 307 -22.84 16.22 9.78
N SER A 308 -22.16 16.26 10.94
CA SER A 308 -20.96 17.09 11.10
C SER A 308 -19.72 16.39 10.52
N ILE A 309 -18.97 17.13 9.70
CA ILE A 309 -17.71 16.68 9.11
C ILE A 309 -16.56 16.63 10.15
N TRP A 310 -16.59 17.51 11.14
CA TRP A 310 -15.44 17.76 12.02
C TRP A 310 -15.00 16.56 12.86
N PRO A 311 -15.90 15.81 13.51
CA PRO A 311 -15.49 14.62 14.26
C PRO A 311 -14.88 13.55 13.34
N LEU A 312 -15.38 13.42 12.10
CA LEU A 312 -14.85 12.48 11.14
C LEU A 312 -13.42 12.86 10.72
N LEU A 313 -13.18 14.16 10.45
CA LEU A 313 -11.86 14.67 10.06
C LEU A 313 -10.86 14.57 11.21
N VAL A 314 -11.20 15.09 12.38
CA VAL A 314 -10.32 15.09 13.56
C VAL A 314 -10.02 13.66 13.98
N GLY A 315 -11.03 12.80 14.08
CA GLY A 315 -10.86 11.40 14.44
C GLY A 315 -10.00 10.64 13.44
N HIS A 316 -10.17 10.91 12.13
CA HIS A 316 -9.30 10.33 11.10
C HIS A 316 -7.86 10.81 11.22
N GLY A 317 -7.63 12.10 11.47
CA GLY A 317 -6.29 12.64 11.70
C GLY A 317 -5.60 11.99 12.89
N VAL A 318 -6.31 11.82 14.01
CA VAL A 318 -5.78 11.12 15.21
C VAL A 318 -5.51 9.64 14.90
N TYR A 319 -6.37 8.98 14.13
CA TYR A 319 -6.13 7.60 13.67
C TYR A 319 -4.87 7.50 12.82
N CYS A 320 -4.63 8.44 11.89
CA CYS A 320 -3.43 8.49 11.06
C CYS A 320 -2.14 8.65 11.87
N LEU A 321 -2.17 9.32 13.03
CA LEU A 321 -1.03 9.36 13.95
C LEU A 321 -0.68 7.95 14.48
N GLY A 322 -1.68 7.17 14.88
CA GLY A 322 -1.47 5.78 15.27
C GLY A 322 -0.99 4.89 14.13
N HIS A 323 -1.58 5.06 12.94
CA HIS A 323 -1.21 4.32 11.73
C HIS A 323 0.26 4.54 11.34
N GLY A 324 0.76 5.79 11.43
CA GLY A 324 2.17 6.12 11.15
C GLY A 324 3.18 5.49 12.13
N ILE A 325 2.72 5.03 13.29
CA ILE A 325 3.52 4.23 14.24
C ILE A 325 3.41 2.74 13.91
N HIS A 326 2.20 2.23 13.73
CA HIS A 326 1.95 0.79 13.60
C HIS A 326 2.50 0.20 12.31
N GLN A 327 2.37 0.91 11.19
CA GLN A 327 2.75 0.39 9.88
C GLN A 327 4.25 0.07 9.80
N PRO A 328 5.19 0.99 10.11
CA PRO A 328 6.60 0.68 10.09
C PRO A 328 7.01 -0.33 11.17
N CYS A 329 6.46 -0.23 12.39
CA CYS A 329 6.77 -1.16 13.46
C CYS A 329 6.27 -2.57 13.16
N GLY A 330 5.06 -2.72 12.63
CA GLY A 330 4.46 -3.99 12.27
C GLY A 330 5.24 -4.69 11.15
N GLN A 331 5.59 -3.97 10.08
CA GLN A 331 6.38 -4.54 8.98
C GLN A 331 7.79 -4.95 9.42
N ALA A 332 8.48 -4.13 10.21
CA ALA A 332 9.80 -4.46 10.73
C ALA A 332 9.75 -5.65 11.70
N GLY A 333 8.75 -5.68 12.58
CA GLY A 333 8.55 -6.76 13.55
C GLY A 333 8.21 -8.09 12.87
N ALA A 334 7.42 -8.09 11.80
CA ALA A 334 7.02 -9.29 11.07
C ALA A 334 8.23 -10.07 10.50
N VAL A 335 9.28 -9.39 10.09
CA VAL A 335 10.47 -10.03 9.50
C VAL A 335 11.59 -10.28 10.49
N SER A 336 11.53 -9.71 11.69
CA SER A 336 12.61 -9.71 12.67
C SER A 336 13.03 -11.12 13.14
N GLY A 337 12.09 -12.07 13.17
CA GLY A 337 12.34 -13.48 13.55
C GLY A 337 12.71 -14.40 12.37
N LEU A 338 12.74 -13.89 11.13
CA LEU A 338 12.88 -14.68 9.90
C LEU A 338 13.84 -14.02 8.89
N PRO A 339 15.10 -13.68 9.28
CA PRO A 339 16.00 -12.92 8.41
C PRO A 339 16.33 -13.67 7.10
N HIS A 340 16.42 -15.01 7.13
CA HIS A 340 16.69 -15.88 5.98
C HIS A 340 15.47 -16.02 5.03
N LEU A 341 14.25 -15.73 5.51
CA LEU A 341 13.00 -15.76 4.73
C LEU A 341 12.36 -14.37 4.59
N ALA A 342 13.09 -13.28 4.88
CA ALA A 342 12.54 -11.94 4.97
C ALA A 342 11.73 -11.52 3.73
N GLY A 343 12.21 -11.82 2.52
CA GLY A 343 11.50 -11.48 1.27
C GLY A 343 10.13 -12.19 1.15
N ARG A 344 10.08 -13.49 1.48
CA ARG A 344 8.83 -14.26 1.49
C ARG A 344 7.90 -13.83 2.63
N ALA A 345 8.45 -13.55 3.81
CA ALA A 345 7.68 -13.04 4.94
C ALA A 345 7.01 -11.69 4.60
N VAL A 346 7.70 -10.77 3.91
CA VAL A 346 7.10 -9.52 3.42
C VAL A 346 5.95 -9.78 2.45
N SER A 347 6.10 -10.73 1.51
CA SER A 347 5.03 -11.07 0.56
C SER A 347 3.80 -11.67 1.25
N TRP A 348 4.01 -12.58 2.22
CA TRP A 348 2.92 -13.15 3.03
C TRP A 348 2.25 -12.10 3.91
N SER A 349 3.03 -11.22 4.55
CA SER A 349 2.47 -10.10 5.33
C SER A 349 1.64 -9.16 4.46
N GLY A 350 2.14 -8.83 3.25
CA GLY A 350 1.40 -8.02 2.27
C GLY A 350 0.10 -8.67 1.81
N PHE A 351 0.13 -9.98 1.52
CA PHE A 351 -1.08 -10.74 1.19
C PHE A 351 -2.11 -10.72 2.31
N ILE A 352 -1.70 -11.06 3.55
CA ILE A 352 -2.58 -11.07 4.72
C ILE A 352 -3.20 -9.68 4.93
N MET A 353 -2.40 -8.63 4.80
CA MET A 353 -2.85 -7.25 4.95
C MET A 353 -3.92 -6.87 3.91
N MET A 354 -3.71 -7.23 2.63
CA MET A 354 -4.69 -6.96 1.58
C MET A 354 -5.94 -7.82 1.69
N PHE A 355 -5.80 -9.07 2.13
CA PHE A 355 -6.93 -9.98 2.38
C PHE A 355 -7.85 -9.45 3.50
N PHE A 356 -7.28 -8.98 4.61
CA PHE A 356 -8.06 -8.36 5.69
C PHE A 356 -8.74 -7.07 5.22
N ALA A 357 -8.00 -6.22 4.50
CA ALA A 357 -8.55 -4.99 3.94
C ALA A 357 -9.72 -5.25 2.98
N PHE A 358 -9.58 -6.24 2.09
CA PHE A 358 -10.67 -6.68 1.21
C PHE A 358 -11.87 -7.18 2.00
N SER A 359 -11.66 -8.14 2.92
CA SER A 359 -12.76 -8.82 3.62
C SER A 359 -13.57 -7.85 4.47
N VAL A 360 -12.90 -7.04 5.29
CA VAL A 360 -13.57 -6.07 6.16
C VAL A 360 -14.13 -4.90 5.35
N GLY A 361 -13.38 -4.39 4.38
CA GLY A 361 -13.82 -3.29 3.52
C GLY A 361 -15.07 -3.66 2.71
N GLN A 362 -15.10 -4.87 2.12
CA GLN A 362 -16.24 -5.35 1.35
C GLN A 362 -17.47 -5.57 2.23
N THR A 363 -17.30 -6.13 3.42
CA THR A 363 -18.38 -6.28 4.39
C THR A 363 -18.94 -4.93 4.80
N ALA A 364 -18.07 -3.97 5.12
CA ALA A 364 -18.49 -2.61 5.49
C ALA A 364 -19.20 -1.88 4.34
N ALA A 365 -18.73 -2.05 3.09
CA ALA A 365 -19.36 -1.47 1.92
C ALA A 365 -20.79 -2.02 1.69
N GLY A 366 -21.06 -3.25 2.05
CA GLY A 366 -22.41 -3.83 1.99
C GLY A 366 -23.42 -3.11 2.89
N PHE A 367 -22.98 -2.58 4.03
CA PHE A 367 -23.82 -1.78 4.94
C PHE A 367 -23.88 -0.29 4.57
N ALA A 368 -23.06 0.17 3.63
CA ALA A 368 -23.09 1.55 3.14
C ALA A 368 -24.16 1.80 2.07
N ASP A 369 -24.97 0.81 1.72
CA ASP A 369 -26.08 0.94 0.78
C ASP A 369 -27.08 1.98 1.29
N PRO A 370 -27.51 2.96 0.44
CA PRO A 370 -28.47 4.00 0.78
C PRO A 370 -29.77 3.47 1.41
N ARG A 371 -30.15 2.21 1.12
CA ARG A 371 -31.34 1.57 1.69
C ARG A 371 -31.30 1.43 3.20
N TYR A 372 -30.10 1.36 3.80
CA TYR A 372 -29.93 1.19 5.25
C TYR A 372 -29.90 2.50 6.04
N GLN A 373 -29.87 3.66 5.39
CA GLN A 373 -29.77 4.99 6.01
C GLN A 373 -28.71 5.09 7.13
N SER A 374 -27.62 4.34 6.97
CA SER A 374 -26.64 4.06 8.03
C SER A 374 -25.66 5.24 8.27
N GLY A 375 -25.76 6.33 7.53
CA GLY A 375 -24.86 7.47 7.67
C GLY A 375 -23.39 7.07 7.53
N ALA A 376 -22.52 7.57 8.41
CA ALA A 376 -21.09 7.25 8.41
C ALA A 376 -20.74 5.96 9.19
N TRP A 377 -21.71 5.28 9.81
CA TRP A 377 -21.45 4.09 10.63
C TRP A 377 -20.75 2.94 9.91
N PRO A 378 -21.02 2.64 8.63
CA PRO A 378 -20.30 1.60 7.89
C PRO A 378 -18.78 1.82 7.82
N MET A 379 -18.33 3.08 7.87
CA MET A 379 -16.91 3.41 7.95
C MET A 379 -16.39 3.40 9.40
N VAL A 380 -17.17 3.93 10.33
CA VAL A 380 -16.75 4.17 11.72
C VAL A 380 -16.68 2.87 12.53
N VAL A 381 -17.63 1.95 12.36
CA VAL A 381 -17.66 0.69 13.10
C VAL A 381 -16.41 -0.18 12.83
N PRO A 382 -16.00 -0.44 11.58
CA PRO A 382 -14.76 -1.16 11.33
C PRO A 382 -13.53 -0.47 11.93
N MET A 383 -13.44 0.86 11.86
CA MET A 383 -12.35 1.60 12.46
C MET A 383 -12.30 1.46 13.99
N LEU A 384 -13.47 1.45 14.64
CA LEU A 384 -13.58 1.24 16.09
C LEU A 384 -13.15 -0.19 16.46
N VAL A 385 -13.65 -1.21 15.75
CA VAL A 385 -13.25 -2.62 15.95
C VAL A 385 -11.76 -2.78 15.78
N VAL A 386 -11.18 -2.18 14.73
CA VAL A 386 -9.73 -2.18 14.50
C VAL A 386 -9.00 -1.47 15.64
N GLY A 387 -9.48 -0.33 16.13
CA GLY A 387 -8.89 0.38 17.27
C GLY A 387 -8.80 -0.48 18.53
N VAL A 388 -9.88 -1.20 18.86
CA VAL A 388 -9.92 -2.17 19.96
C VAL A 388 -8.95 -3.33 19.72
N THR A 389 -8.91 -3.87 18.50
CA THR A 389 -7.99 -4.94 18.10
C THR A 389 -6.53 -4.51 18.27
N LEU A 390 -6.17 -3.30 17.84
CA LEU A 390 -4.82 -2.75 17.98
C LEU A 390 -4.40 -2.63 19.44
N VAL A 391 -5.30 -2.17 20.33
CA VAL A 391 -5.05 -2.12 21.79
C VAL A 391 -4.86 -3.54 22.33
N THR A 392 -5.72 -4.49 21.96
CA THR A 392 -5.59 -5.89 22.38
C THR A 392 -4.24 -6.47 21.95
N ILE A 393 -3.82 -6.26 20.70
CA ILE A 393 -2.52 -6.73 20.21
C ILE A 393 -1.38 -6.09 21.00
N ALA A 394 -1.40 -4.76 21.18
CA ALA A 394 -0.31 -4.00 21.80
C ALA A 394 -0.15 -4.28 23.30
N TYR A 395 -1.25 -4.52 24.02
CA TYR A 395 -1.23 -4.69 25.46
C TYR A 395 -1.27 -6.14 25.93
N ALA A 396 -1.91 -7.06 25.15
CA ALA A 396 -2.07 -8.45 25.57
C ALA A 396 -1.18 -9.45 24.80
N TRP A 397 -1.02 -9.28 23.48
CA TRP A 397 -0.36 -10.31 22.66
C TRP A 397 1.11 -10.04 22.42
N LEU A 398 1.50 -8.81 22.06
CA LEU A 398 2.90 -8.44 21.83
C LEU A 398 3.81 -8.68 23.04
N PRO A 399 3.42 -8.34 24.30
CA PRO A 399 4.26 -8.60 25.46
C PRO A 399 4.57 -10.10 25.62
N LYS A 400 3.57 -10.97 25.41
CA LYS A 400 3.74 -12.43 25.52
C LYS A 400 4.75 -12.96 24.49
N VAL A 401 4.63 -12.51 23.25
CA VAL A 401 5.50 -12.94 22.16
C VAL A 401 6.93 -12.44 22.35
N ILE A 402 7.10 -11.18 22.76
CA ILE A 402 8.42 -10.60 23.02
C ILE A 402 9.09 -11.34 24.18
N HIS A 403 8.35 -11.58 25.27
CA HIS A 403 8.90 -12.33 26.44
C HIS A 403 9.31 -13.77 26.06
N ALA A 404 8.46 -14.50 25.33
CA ALA A 404 8.77 -15.84 24.86
C ALA A 404 10.04 -15.88 23.98
N THR A 405 10.23 -14.86 23.14
CA THR A 405 11.43 -14.76 22.26
C THR A 405 12.70 -14.46 23.06
N LEU A 406 12.58 -13.70 24.17
CA LEU A 406 13.73 -13.41 25.05
C LEU A 406 14.15 -14.62 25.89
N VAL A 407 13.18 -15.43 26.32
CA VAL A 407 13.45 -16.66 27.12
C VAL A 407 14.02 -17.78 26.25
N ALA A 408 13.71 -17.82 24.95
CA ALA A 408 14.20 -18.83 24.01
C ALA A 408 15.62 -18.54 23.43
N ARG A 409 16.19 -17.39 23.72
CA ARG A 409 17.58 -16.99 23.39
C ARG A 409 18.50 -17.18 24.57
#